data_21a7a2835f2080295385f747e302f953
#
_entry.id   21a7a2835f2080295385f747e302f953
#
_cell.length_a   1.000
_cell.length_b   1.000
_cell.length_c   1.000
_cell.angle_alpha   90.00
_cell.angle_beta   90.00
_cell.angle_gamma   90.00
#
_symmetry.space_group_name_H-M   'P 1'
#
loop_
_entity.id
_entity.type
_entity.pdbx_description
1 polymer ?
#
loop_
_entity_poly.entity_id
_entity_poly.type
_entity_poly.pdbx_seq_one_letter_code
_entity_poly.pdbx_strand_id
1 'polypeptide(L)'
;MKCFVGYVTKTGTTMEIAQRVGEALAARGIEADVAAITVDRDLRAYDRLVFGCPINGMKVLPDFATYLGGYAAKAGRPVDLFIVSYMFENGRSMWKKAIRGEAERVKALAGARTAEIFAGRIAGSLPGFARFIFGVPKDLPADIRDWEKIERWANGLADSMLA
;
A
#
# COMPACT_ATOMS: atom_id res chain seq x y z
N MET A 1 3.60 10.60 19.44
CA MET A 1 2.62 9.81 18.67
C MET A 1 3.35 8.65 18.00
N LYS A 2 2.78 7.48 18.04
CA LYS A 2 3.40 6.24 17.53
C LYS A 2 2.57 5.65 16.39
N CYS A 3 3.20 5.37 15.25
CA CYS A 3 2.57 4.82 14.06
C CYS A 3 3.18 3.47 13.70
N PHE A 4 2.37 2.47 13.42
CA PHE A 4 2.83 1.22 12.80
C PHE A 4 2.61 1.28 11.28
N VAL A 5 3.68 1.07 10.53
CA VAL A 5 3.65 0.94 9.06
C VAL A 5 3.91 -0.53 8.72
N GLY A 6 2.82 -1.29 8.65
CA GLY A 6 2.87 -2.72 8.35
C GLY A 6 2.79 -2.99 6.85
N TYR A 7 3.48 -4.02 6.37
CA TYR A 7 3.42 -4.39 4.96
C TYR A 7 3.45 -5.89 4.73
N VAL A 8 2.91 -6.30 3.60
CA VAL A 8 3.21 -7.57 2.94
C VAL A 8 3.89 -7.29 1.61
N THR A 9 4.82 -8.14 1.21
CA THR A 9 5.56 -7.98 -0.04
C THR A 9 5.97 -9.33 -0.61
N LYS A 10 6.04 -9.44 -1.94
CA LYS A 10 6.59 -10.62 -2.62
C LYS A 10 7.99 -10.37 -3.18
N THR A 11 8.25 -9.14 -3.64
CA THR A 11 9.47 -8.77 -4.38
C THR A 11 10.23 -7.59 -3.75
N GLY A 12 9.83 -7.19 -2.54
CA GLY A 12 10.44 -6.06 -1.83
C GLY A 12 9.87 -4.68 -2.18
N THR A 13 9.10 -4.52 -3.26
CA THR A 13 8.59 -3.22 -3.70
C THR A 13 7.73 -2.53 -2.64
N THR A 14 6.78 -3.25 -2.05
CA THR A 14 5.90 -2.70 -1.00
C THR A 14 6.67 -2.38 0.28
N MET A 15 7.69 -3.18 0.61
CA MET A 15 8.58 -2.93 1.75
C MET A 15 9.33 -1.61 1.58
N GLU A 16 9.93 -1.37 0.42
CA GLU A 16 10.65 -0.12 0.15
C GLU A 16 9.74 1.12 0.23
N ILE A 17 8.49 0.99 -0.24
CA ILE A 17 7.49 2.06 -0.10
C ILE A 17 7.13 2.28 1.38
N ALA A 18 6.91 1.20 2.14
CA ALA A 18 6.63 1.28 3.58
C ALA A 18 7.77 1.96 4.35
N GLN A 19 9.02 1.66 3.99
CA GLN A 19 10.20 2.32 4.57
C GLN A 19 10.20 3.83 4.28
N ARG A 20 9.94 4.24 3.03
CA ARG A 20 9.85 5.66 2.66
C ARG A 20 8.72 6.39 3.40
N VAL A 21 7.56 5.73 3.56
CA VAL A 21 6.45 6.27 4.37
C VAL A 21 6.90 6.46 5.82
N GLY A 22 7.56 5.46 6.42
CA GLY A 22 8.08 5.55 7.79
C GLY A 22 9.11 6.67 7.97
N GLU A 23 10.04 6.82 7.02
CA GLU A 23 11.02 7.93 7.01
C GLU A 23 10.36 9.31 6.98
N ALA A 24 9.34 9.47 6.12
CA ALA A 24 8.59 10.72 6.02
C ALA A 24 7.83 11.04 7.32
N LEU A 25 7.21 10.05 7.95
CA LEU A 25 6.56 10.21 9.26
C LEU A 25 7.58 10.57 10.36
N ALA A 26 8.73 9.89 10.39
CA ALA A 26 9.79 10.16 11.35
C ALA A 26 10.37 11.58 11.20
N ALA A 27 10.54 12.07 9.98
CA ALA A 27 10.97 13.44 9.69
C ALA A 27 10.00 14.51 10.25
N ARG A 28 8.73 14.14 10.50
CA ARG A 28 7.69 14.96 11.11
C ARG A 28 7.55 14.73 12.63
N GLY A 29 8.47 14.00 13.25
CA GLY A 29 8.49 13.75 14.69
C GLY A 29 7.51 12.65 15.15
N ILE A 30 7.00 11.82 14.25
CA ILE A 30 6.16 10.68 14.56
C ILE A 30 7.05 9.43 14.70
N GLU A 31 6.96 8.73 15.82
CA GLU A 31 7.65 7.45 16.00
C GLU A 31 7.04 6.40 15.06
N ALA A 32 7.75 6.05 13.99
CA ALA A 32 7.29 5.11 12.97
C ALA A 32 8.00 3.77 13.13
N ASP A 33 7.22 2.71 13.42
CA ASP A 33 7.69 1.32 13.47
C ASP A 33 7.31 0.64 12.14
N VAL A 34 8.30 0.32 11.32
CA VAL A 34 8.10 -0.26 9.98
C VAL A 34 8.49 -1.73 9.98
N ALA A 35 7.52 -2.61 9.73
CA ALA A 35 7.78 -4.06 9.71
C ALA A 35 6.76 -4.83 8.85
N ALA A 36 7.12 -6.07 8.50
CA ALA A 36 6.16 -7.02 7.94
C ALA A 36 5.02 -7.26 8.95
N ILE A 37 3.80 -7.45 8.44
CA ILE A 37 2.66 -7.75 9.33
C ILE A 37 2.79 -9.14 9.95
N THR A 38 2.45 -9.23 11.24
CA THR A 38 2.36 -10.48 11.98
C THR A 38 1.13 -10.45 12.90
N VAL A 39 0.57 -11.61 13.20
CA VAL A 39 -0.66 -11.70 14.01
C VAL A 39 -0.42 -11.51 15.51
N ASP A 40 0.81 -11.66 15.96
CA ASP A 40 1.24 -11.53 17.35
C ASP A 40 1.57 -10.10 17.78
N ARG A 41 1.61 -9.15 16.83
CA ARG A 41 1.86 -7.74 17.13
C ARG A 41 0.64 -7.09 17.80
N ASP A 42 0.84 -6.50 18.96
CA ASP A 42 -0.23 -5.71 19.60
C ASP A 42 -0.41 -4.35 18.89
N LEU A 43 -1.40 -4.29 18.02
CA LEU A 43 -1.73 -3.08 17.26
C LEU A 43 -2.29 -1.95 18.13
N ARG A 44 -2.78 -2.25 19.34
CA ARG A 44 -3.33 -1.26 20.26
C ARG A 44 -2.25 -0.39 20.91
N ALA A 45 -0.98 -0.83 20.82
CA ALA A 45 0.17 -0.06 21.29
C ALA A 45 0.50 1.16 20.39
N TYR A 46 -0.18 1.29 19.25
CA TYR A 46 0.02 2.39 18.29
C TYR A 46 -1.17 3.35 18.27
N ASP A 47 -0.92 4.61 17.98
CA ASP A 47 -1.95 5.64 17.83
C ASP A 47 -2.58 5.59 16.43
N ARG A 48 -1.80 5.16 15.43
CA ARG A 48 -2.17 5.06 14.02
C ARG A 48 -1.61 3.82 13.36
N LEU A 49 -2.36 3.27 12.43
CA LEU A 49 -1.97 2.10 11.65
C LEU A 49 -1.96 2.43 10.16
N VAL A 50 -0.88 2.09 9.48
CA VAL A 50 -0.74 2.21 8.03
C VAL A 50 -0.38 0.83 7.50
N PHE A 51 -1.10 0.33 6.48
CA PHE A 51 -0.79 -0.98 5.92
C PHE A 51 -0.63 -0.94 4.41
N GLY A 52 0.36 -1.67 3.91
CA GLY A 52 0.68 -1.78 2.50
C GLY A 52 0.63 -3.20 1.95
N CYS A 53 0.10 -3.36 0.74
CA CYS A 53 0.00 -4.65 0.05
C CYS A 53 0.14 -4.48 -1.48
N PRO A 54 0.83 -5.38 -2.18
CA PRO A 54 0.82 -5.40 -3.63
C PRO A 54 -0.48 -5.99 -4.18
N ILE A 55 -0.88 -5.54 -5.37
CA ILE A 55 -1.87 -6.23 -6.18
C ILE A 55 -1.22 -7.41 -6.91
N ASN A 56 -1.84 -8.57 -6.79
CA ASN A 56 -1.49 -9.77 -7.51
C ASN A 56 -2.74 -10.37 -8.16
N GLY A 57 -2.79 -10.46 -9.49
CA GLY A 57 -3.98 -10.93 -10.19
C GLY A 57 -5.23 -10.07 -9.91
N MET A 58 -5.11 -8.76 -9.91
CA MET A 58 -6.17 -7.77 -9.63
C MET A 58 -6.74 -7.80 -8.21
N LYS A 59 -6.14 -8.55 -7.31
CA LYS A 59 -6.52 -8.70 -5.90
C LYS A 59 -5.34 -8.44 -4.98
N VAL A 60 -5.62 -8.00 -3.75
CA VAL A 60 -4.64 -8.07 -2.68
C VAL A 60 -4.39 -9.52 -2.28
N LEU A 61 -3.30 -9.78 -1.58
CA LEU A 61 -3.01 -11.13 -1.09
C LEU A 61 -4.10 -11.56 -0.08
N PRO A 62 -4.61 -12.81 -0.17
CA PRO A 62 -5.69 -13.29 0.71
C PRO A 62 -5.38 -13.15 2.20
N ASP A 63 -4.15 -13.47 2.61
CA ASP A 63 -3.72 -13.37 4.00
C ASP A 63 -3.75 -11.92 4.49
N PHE A 64 -3.45 -10.95 3.62
CA PHE A 64 -3.57 -9.53 3.93
C PHE A 64 -5.02 -9.11 4.19
N ALA A 65 -5.94 -9.54 3.33
CA ALA A 65 -7.36 -9.26 3.51
C ALA A 65 -7.89 -9.87 4.83
N THR A 66 -7.49 -11.11 5.14
CA THR A 66 -7.83 -11.78 6.39
C THR A 66 -7.26 -11.02 7.60
N TYR A 67 -6.02 -10.56 7.52
CA TYR A 67 -5.38 -9.77 8.56
C TYR A 67 -6.13 -8.45 8.81
N LEU A 68 -6.49 -7.73 7.75
CA LEU A 68 -7.23 -6.47 7.87
C LEU A 68 -8.57 -6.65 8.61
N GLY A 69 -9.39 -7.60 8.19
CA GLY A 69 -10.71 -7.84 8.80
C GLY A 69 -10.63 -8.50 10.18
N GLY A 70 -9.62 -9.35 10.40
CA GLY A 70 -9.45 -10.12 11.63
C GLY A 70 -8.75 -9.37 12.76
N TYR A 71 -7.76 -8.56 12.42
CA TYR A 71 -6.86 -7.92 13.39
C TYR A 71 -6.88 -6.39 13.32
N ALA A 72 -6.63 -5.81 12.15
CA ALA A 72 -6.53 -4.36 12.01
C ALA A 72 -7.85 -3.65 12.34
N ALA A 73 -8.96 -4.12 11.81
CA ALA A 73 -10.29 -3.55 12.07
C ALA A 73 -10.70 -3.64 13.55
N LYS A 74 -10.20 -4.64 14.27
CA LYS A 74 -10.51 -4.86 15.69
C LYS A 74 -9.58 -4.13 16.66
N ALA A 75 -8.51 -3.53 16.16
CA ALA A 75 -7.55 -2.80 17.01
C ALA A 75 -8.13 -1.51 17.60
N GLY A 76 -9.23 -0.98 17.03
CA GLY A 76 -9.86 0.26 17.47
C GLY A 76 -8.97 1.50 17.24
N ARG A 77 -8.08 1.42 16.25
CA ARG A 77 -7.16 2.50 15.86
C ARG A 77 -7.46 2.98 14.45
N PRO A 78 -7.24 4.26 14.14
CA PRO A 78 -7.40 4.75 12.77
C PRO A 78 -6.45 4.01 11.82
N VAL A 79 -6.98 3.55 10.70
CA VAL A 79 -6.25 2.78 9.68
C VAL A 79 -6.19 3.57 8.38
N ASP A 80 -5.03 3.58 7.74
CA ASP A 80 -4.84 4.04 6.36
C ASP A 80 -4.15 2.94 5.55
N LEU A 81 -4.48 2.85 4.27
CA LEU A 81 -3.97 1.81 3.38
C LEU A 81 -3.21 2.41 2.20
N PHE A 82 -2.20 1.69 1.73
CA PHE A 82 -1.65 1.90 0.40
C PHE A 82 -1.56 0.57 -0.35
N ILE A 83 -1.94 0.63 -1.61
CA ILE A 83 -1.96 -0.52 -2.51
C ILE A 83 -0.93 -0.27 -3.61
N VAL A 84 -0.10 -1.26 -3.91
CA VAL A 84 0.95 -1.12 -4.92
C VAL A 84 0.58 -1.89 -6.17
N SER A 85 0.55 -1.22 -7.32
CA SER A 85 0.22 -1.83 -8.60
C SER A 85 1.04 -1.24 -9.74
N TYR A 86 1.81 -2.09 -10.42
CA TYR A 86 2.54 -1.68 -11.63
C TYR A 86 1.60 -1.30 -12.80
N MET A 87 0.42 -1.91 -12.87
CA MET A 87 -0.49 -1.73 -14.00
C MET A 87 -1.51 -0.61 -13.81
N PHE A 88 -1.59 -0.02 -12.62
CA PHE A 88 -2.63 0.96 -12.32
C PHE A 88 -2.51 2.24 -13.16
N GLU A 89 -1.31 2.82 -13.26
CA GLU A 89 -1.12 4.09 -13.96
C GLU A 89 -1.22 3.94 -15.49
N ASN A 90 -0.64 2.88 -16.04
CA ASN A 90 -0.43 2.70 -17.47
C ASN A 90 -1.29 1.59 -18.12
N GLY A 91 -2.10 0.90 -17.33
CA GLY A 91 -2.98 -0.16 -17.81
C GLY A 91 -4.28 0.37 -18.45
N ARG A 92 -5.04 -0.51 -19.10
CA ARG A 92 -6.36 -0.19 -19.65
C ARG A 92 -7.33 0.21 -18.55
N SER A 93 -8.32 1.05 -18.89
CA SER A 93 -9.30 1.57 -17.93
C SER A 93 -10.07 0.49 -17.17
N MET A 94 -10.35 -0.64 -17.81
CA MET A 94 -10.97 -1.82 -17.18
C MET A 94 -10.16 -2.35 -16.00
N TRP A 95 -8.85 -2.46 -16.14
CA TRP A 95 -7.96 -2.93 -15.09
C TRP A 95 -7.79 -1.90 -13.97
N LYS A 96 -7.70 -0.61 -14.33
CA LYS A 96 -7.71 0.50 -13.36
C LYS A 96 -8.97 0.48 -12.51
N LYS A 97 -10.12 0.25 -13.12
CA LYS A 97 -11.41 0.13 -12.41
C LYS A 97 -11.42 -1.07 -11.46
N ALA A 98 -10.90 -2.22 -11.88
CA ALA A 98 -10.82 -3.41 -11.06
C ALA A 98 -9.91 -3.19 -9.83
N ILE A 99 -8.75 -2.56 -10.02
CA ILE A 99 -7.80 -2.25 -8.94
C ILE A 99 -8.40 -1.23 -7.95
N ARG A 100 -9.09 -0.20 -8.44
CA ARG A 100 -9.81 0.75 -7.57
C ARG A 100 -10.91 0.06 -6.76
N GLY A 101 -11.68 -0.82 -7.40
CA GLY A 101 -12.71 -1.60 -6.72
C GLY A 101 -12.13 -2.49 -5.62
N GLU A 102 -10.97 -3.08 -5.85
CA GLU A 102 -10.28 -3.88 -4.82
C GLU A 102 -9.75 -3.00 -3.68
N ALA A 103 -9.20 -1.82 -3.98
CA ALA A 103 -8.76 -0.87 -2.95
C ALA A 103 -9.93 -0.43 -2.06
N GLU A 104 -11.09 -0.09 -2.64
CA GLU A 104 -12.29 0.26 -1.88
C GLU A 104 -12.83 -0.93 -1.06
N ARG A 105 -12.77 -2.14 -1.60
CA ARG A 105 -13.15 -3.36 -0.86
C ARG A 105 -12.30 -3.56 0.39
N VAL A 106 -10.98 -3.48 0.29
CA VAL A 106 -10.11 -3.66 1.45
C VAL A 106 -10.14 -2.49 2.41
N LYS A 107 -10.38 -1.27 1.90
CA LYS A 107 -10.64 -0.08 2.72
C LYS A 107 -11.86 -0.30 3.62
N ALA A 108 -12.97 -0.78 3.06
CA ALA A 108 -14.18 -1.10 3.82
C ALA A 108 -13.94 -2.23 4.82
N LEU A 109 -13.22 -3.28 4.43
CA LEU A 109 -12.88 -4.43 5.27
C LEU A 109 -12.06 -4.03 6.52
N ALA A 110 -11.12 -3.11 6.36
CA ALA A 110 -10.28 -2.60 7.44
C ALA A 110 -10.95 -1.48 8.26
N GLY A 111 -12.07 -0.93 7.81
CA GLY A 111 -12.60 0.33 8.34
C GLY A 111 -11.62 1.49 8.15
N ALA A 112 -10.83 1.45 7.07
CA ALA A 112 -9.76 2.41 6.85
C ALA A 112 -10.29 3.79 6.40
N ARG A 113 -9.58 4.84 6.79
CA ARG A 113 -9.89 6.23 6.41
C ARG A 113 -9.57 6.49 4.96
N THR A 114 -8.42 6.04 4.52
CA THR A 114 -7.92 6.21 3.15
C THR A 114 -7.38 4.90 2.58
N ALA A 115 -7.39 4.79 1.25
CA ALA A 115 -6.69 3.77 0.51
C ALA A 115 -6.07 4.41 -0.74
N GLU A 116 -4.77 4.65 -0.70
CA GLU A 116 -4.03 5.24 -1.84
C GLU A 116 -3.46 4.12 -2.72
N ILE A 117 -3.35 4.39 -4.02
CA ILE A 117 -2.76 3.45 -4.97
C ILE A 117 -1.48 4.06 -5.53
N PHE A 118 -0.38 3.35 -5.33
CA PHE A 118 0.93 3.74 -5.84
C PHE A 118 1.36 2.87 -7.01
N ALA A 119 2.05 3.48 -7.96
CA ALA A 119 2.77 2.76 -8.99
C ALA A 119 3.84 1.87 -8.37
N GLY A 120 4.08 0.70 -8.96
CA GLY A 120 4.99 -0.30 -8.45
C GLY A 120 6.22 -0.53 -9.31
N ARG A 121 6.92 -1.61 -8.98
CA ARG A 121 8.04 -2.16 -9.75
C ARG A 121 7.75 -3.62 -10.06
N ILE A 122 8.14 -4.10 -11.23
CA ILE A 122 8.15 -5.52 -11.57
C ILE A 122 9.55 -6.11 -11.48
N ALA A 123 9.65 -7.37 -11.08
CA ALA A 123 10.88 -8.13 -11.16
C ALA A 123 10.99 -8.69 -12.60
N GLY A 124 12.02 -8.27 -13.33
CA GLY A 124 12.22 -8.68 -14.71
C GLY A 124 11.37 -7.91 -15.74
N SER A 125 11.10 -8.51 -16.89
CA SER A 125 10.31 -7.92 -17.96
C SER A 125 8.91 -8.55 -18.04
N LEU A 126 7.91 -7.71 -18.28
CA LEU A 126 6.56 -8.20 -18.58
C LEU A 126 6.53 -8.80 -20.00
N PRO A 127 6.09 -10.06 -20.18
CA PRO A 127 5.99 -10.67 -21.52
C PRO A 127 5.12 -9.84 -22.47
N GLY A 128 5.45 -9.83 -23.78
CA GLY A 128 4.76 -9.01 -24.77
C GLY A 128 3.25 -9.25 -24.84
N PHE A 129 2.79 -10.50 -24.72
CA PHE A 129 1.36 -10.81 -24.70
C PHE A 129 0.66 -10.25 -23.45
N ALA A 130 1.31 -10.28 -22.29
CA ALA A 130 0.77 -9.70 -21.06
C ALA A 130 0.69 -8.17 -21.17
N ARG A 131 1.71 -7.52 -21.74
CA ARG A 131 1.67 -6.07 -22.03
C ARG A 131 0.48 -5.72 -22.94
N PHE A 132 0.23 -6.53 -23.96
CA PHE A 132 -0.92 -6.33 -24.87
C PHE A 132 -2.25 -6.47 -24.13
N ILE A 133 -2.45 -7.53 -23.35
CA ILE A 133 -3.68 -7.77 -22.58
C ILE A 133 -3.95 -6.62 -21.60
N PHE A 134 -2.94 -6.23 -20.85
CA PHE A 134 -3.08 -5.18 -19.82
C PHE A 134 -2.99 -3.76 -20.37
N GLY A 135 -2.60 -3.60 -21.64
CA GLY A 135 -2.45 -2.30 -22.30
C GLY A 135 -1.23 -1.51 -21.80
N VAL A 136 -0.19 -2.20 -21.34
CA VAL A 136 1.04 -1.58 -20.83
C VAL A 136 2.00 -1.31 -21.99
N PRO A 137 2.54 -0.07 -22.14
CA PRO A 137 3.51 0.27 -23.19
C PRO A 137 4.76 -0.63 -23.16
N LYS A 138 5.30 -0.94 -24.35
CA LYS A 138 6.48 -1.82 -24.48
C LYS A 138 7.74 -1.25 -23.83
N ASP A 139 7.88 0.05 -23.88
CA ASP A 139 9.02 0.85 -23.40
C ASP A 139 8.86 1.34 -21.95
N LEU A 140 7.76 0.96 -21.27
CA LEU A 140 7.57 1.34 -19.87
C LEU A 140 8.67 0.72 -18.99
N PRO A 141 9.39 1.55 -18.19
CA PRO A 141 10.43 1.04 -17.29
C PRO A 141 9.89 -0.01 -16.31
N ALA A 142 10.77 -0.88 -15.82
CA ALA A 142 10.40 -1.88 -14.81
C ALA A 142 10.05 -1.25 -13.45
N ASP A 143 10.64 -0.10 -13.14
CA ASP A 143 10.35 0.69 -11.94
C ASP A 143 9.71 2.02 -12.34
N ILE A 144 8.45 2.20 -11.96
CA ILE A 144 7.65 3.40 -12.26
C ILE A 144 7.10 4.03 -10.98
N ARG A 145 7.74 3.76 -9.84
CA ARG A 145 7.32 4.35 -8.55
C ARG A 145 7.49 5.86 -8.57
N ASP A 146 6.46 6.56 -8.12
CA ASP A 146 6.47 8.01 -7.91
C ASP A 146 6.76 8.30 -6.44
N TRP A 147 8.04 8.50 -6.13
CA TRP A 147 8.50 8.77 -4.77
C TRP A 147 7.96 10.08 -4.20
N GLU A 148 7.78 11.10 -5.03
CA GLU A 148 7.21 12.37 -4.60
C GLU A 148 5.74 12.22 -4.21
N LYS A 149 4.96 11.43 -4.96
CA LYS A 149 3.58 11.10 -4.61
C LYS A 149 3.51 10.36 -3.27
N ILE A 150 4.40 9.40 -3.06
CA ILE A 150 4.48 8.62 -1.83
C ILE A 150 4.79 9.54 -0.63
N GLU A 151 5.77 10.41 -0.77
CA GLU A 151 6.16 11.37 0.27
C GLU A 151 5.06 12.39 0.56
N ARG A 152 4.43 12.96 -0.47
CA ARG A 152 3.29 13.87 -0.29
C ARG A 152 2.16 13.22 0.49
N TRP A 153 1.83 11.98 0.17
CA TRP A 153 0.80 11.23 0.88
C TRP A 153 1.19 10.98 2.34
N ALA A 154 2.41 10.54 2.60
CA ALA A 154 2.92 10.31 3.95
C ALA A 154 2.93 11.59 4.80
N ASN A 155 3.32 12.73 4.20
CA ASN A 155 3.25 14.04 4.87
C ASN A 155 1.80 14.44 5.18
N GLY A 156 0.85 14.19 4.28
CA GLY A 156 -0.58 14.41 4.54
C GLY A 156 -1.11 13.54 5.68
N LEU A 157 -0.62 12.29 5.81
CA LEU A 157 -0.92 11.46 6.98
C LEU A 157 -0.35 12.10 8.26
N ALA A 158 0.91 12.55 8.23
CA ALA A 158 1.53 13.23 9.38
C ALA A 158 0.73 14.46 9.80
N ASP A 159 0.31 15.30 8.86
CA ASP A 159 -0.54 16.47 9.14
C ASP A 159 -1.83 16.06 9.85
N SER A 160 -2.48 15.00 9.37
CA SER A 160 -3.71 14.47 9.98
C SER A 160 -3.52 13.80 11.35
N MET A 161 -2.29 13.43 11.69
CA MET A 161 -1.93 12.87 12.99
C MET A 161 -1.59 13.96 14.01
N LEU A 162 -1.03 15.07 13.55
CA LEU A 162 -0.55 16.17 14.39
C LEU A 162 -1.60 17.27 14.59
N ALA A 163 -2.67 17.26 13.79
CA ALA A 163 -3.82 18.16 13.93
C ALA A 163 -4.69 17.80 15.13
#